data_e97bd3bd4367ccc9de0bc33c0d7cc2dc
#
_entry.id   e97bd3bd4367ccc9de0bc33c0d7cc2dc
#
_cell.length_a   1.000
_cell.length_b   1.000
_cell.length_c   1.000
_cell.angle_alpha   90.00
_cell.angle_beta   90.00
_cell.angle_gamma   90.00
#
_symmetry.space_group_name_H-M   'P 1'
#
loop_
_entity.id
_entity.type
_entity.pdbx_description
1 polymer ?
#
loop_
_entity_poly.entity_id
_entity_poly.type
_entity_poly.pdbx_seq_one_letter_code
_entity_poly.pdbx_strand_id
1 'polypeptide(L)'
;MLTITKNQAGQFILLKNGLLGEHRFAGKGGAYQYVRQAGCIQFDPVDVCGKNAELTLQSRVKGFRKKMLEDLLYKDRLLVDYPDKELSIWSREDWPFFAGYRERSREHGLRFPGIPELEEQAVTYIRKHGPVSGDTLPIEGKIFWHSSMHWSGHWHDSSPAARSVLEQLYTDGVLLIHHKTGSRKYYDLAEKYFPAELLAAPNPCPDEEAFTDWRLLRRIGAVGLLWNRNSTAFLGMAMTPEQRSAAFDRLEKNGSITAVQVEGIRFPLYLQSGDLPLLESVLSG
;
A
#
# COMPACT_ATOMS: atom_id res chain seq x y z
N MET A 1 -6.92 -16.71 27.04
CA MET A 1 -5.90 -15.99 26.23
C MET A 1 -4.61 -16.78 26.29
N LEU A 2 -4.00 -17.10 25.15
CA LEU A 2 -2.74 -17.82 25.06
C LEU A 2 -1.60 -16.93 25.58
N THR A 3 -0.71 -17.49 26.41
CA THR A 3 0.50 -16.78 26.90
C THR A 3 1.74 -17.40 26.27
N ILE A 4 2.62 -16.56 25.74
CA ILE A 4 3.87 -16.97 25.09
C ILE A 4 5.06 -16.17 25.60
N THR A 5 6.26 -16.72 25.51
CA THR A 5 7.49 -16.01 25.86
C THR A 5 7.87 -14.98 24.81
N LYS A 6 8.74 -14.03 25.15
CA LYS A 6 9.32 -13.07 24.18
C LYS A 6 10.07 -13.75 23.05
N ASN A 7 10.76 -14.87 23.35
CA ASN A 7 11.50 -15.62 22.34
C ASN A 7 10.54 -16.26 21.33
N GLN A 8 9.46 -16.90 21.79
CA GLN A 8 8.42 -17.46 20.90
C GLN A 8 7.74 -16.39 20.04
N ALA A 9 7.43 -15.22 20.64
CA ALA A 9 6.91 -14.09 19.89
C ALA A 9 7.87 -13.63 18.78
N GLY A 10 9.16 -13.51 19.10
CA GLY A 10 10.20 -13.17 18.13
C GLY A 10 10.33 -14.21 17.02
N GLN A 11 10.38 -15.49 17.37
CA GLN A 11 10.44 -16.59 16.41
C GLN A 11 9.22 -16.58 15.47
N PHE A 12 8.02 -16.42 16.00
CA PHE A 12 6.80 -16.32 15.19
C PHE A 12 6.87 -15.16 14.20
N ILE A 13 7.24 -13.96 14.63
CA ILE A 13 7.36 -12.78 13.77
C ILE A 13 8.38 -13.03 12.66
N LEU A 14 9.53 -13.58 12.98
CA LEU A 14 10.59 -13.86 12.00
C LEU A 14 10.17 -14.95 11.00
N LEU A 15 9.55 -16.04 11.47
CA LEU A 15 9.02 -17.11 10.60
C LEU A 15 7.95 -16.57 9.65
N LYS A 16 6.96 -15.82 10.18
CA LYS A 16 5.91 -15.25 9.37
C LYS A 16 6.45 -14.35 8.26
N ASN A 17 7.47 -13.57 8.57
CA ASN A 17 8.10 -12.66 7.61
C ASN A 17 9.16 -13.32 6.71
N GLY A 18 9.35 -14.64 6.78
CA GLY A 18 10.34 -15.36 5.96
C GLY A 18 11.80 -15.03 6.31
N LEU A 19 12.07 -14.65 7.56
CA LEU A 19 13.38 -14.24 8.07
C LEU A 19 14.03 -15.32 8.97
N LEU A 20 13.34 -16.41 9.23
CA LEU A 20 13.80 -17.53 10.03
C LEU A 20 13.43 -18.86 9.36
N GLY A 21 14.29 -19.88 9.49
CA GLY A 21 14.09 -21.18 8.91
C GLY A 21 14.29 -21.22 7.38
N GLU A 22 13.63 -22.18 6.73
CA GLU A 22 13.67 -22.28 5.28
C GLU A 22 12.92 -21.13 4.62
N HIS A 23 13.39 -20.72 3.45
CA HIS A 23 12.75 -19.64 2.70
C HIS A 23 11.33 -20.04 2.27
N ARG A 24 10.33 -19.37 2.85
CA ARG A 24 8.92 -19.57 2.47
C ARG A 24 8.59 -18.98 1.09
N PHE A 25 9.37 -17.98 0.66
CA PHE A 25 9.18 -17.26 -0.59
C PHE A 25 10.37 -17.48 -1.50
N ALA A 26 10.13 -17.76 -2.78
CA ALA A 26 11.19 -17.96 -3.76
C ALA A 26 10.82 -17.39 -5.13
N GLY A 27 11.77 -16.76 -5.79
CA GLY A 27 11.62 -16.23 -7.15
C GLY A 27 10.54 -15.15 -7.28
N LYS A 28 10.09 -14.90 -8.51
CA LYS A 28 9.08 -13.86 -8.81
C LYS A 28 7.72 -14.16 -8.15
N GLY A 29 7.27 -15.40 -8.18
CA GLY A 29 6.03 -15.82 -7.51
C GLY A 29 6.08 -15.62 -6.00
N GLY A 30 7.21 -15.94 -5.37
CA GLY A 30 7.42 -15.71 -3.93
C GLY A 30 7.44 -14.22 -3.58
N ALA A 31 8.00 -13.37 -4.42
CA ALA A 31 7.95 -11.92 -4.23
C ALA A 31 6.49 -11.39 -4.24
N TYR A 32 5.68 -11.86 -5.18
CA TYR A 32 4.26 -11.54 -5.21
C TYR A 32 3.52 -12.03 -3.97
N GLN A 33 3.73 -13.29 -3.58
CA GLN A 33 3.12 -13.87 -2.38
C GLN A 33 3.49 -13.11 -1.10
N TYR A 34 4.76 -12.70 -0.97
CA TYR A 34 5.18 -11.89 0.18
C TYR A 34 4.45 -10.54 0.24
N VAL A 35 4.37 -9.82 -0.89
CA VAL A 35 3.64 -8.54 -0.94
C VAL A 35 2.17 -8.71 -0.56
N ARG A 36 1.52 -9.77 -1.04
CA ARG A 36 0.13 -10.09 -0.64
C ARG A 36 0.00 -10.38 0.86
N GLN A 37 0.92 -11.15 1.44
CA GLN A 37 0.92 -11.44 2.88
C GLN A 37 1.15 -10.17 3.72
N ALA A 38 2.09 -9.31 3.30
CA ALA A 38 2.38 -8.05 3.97
C ALA A 38 1.28 -6.98 3.77
N GLY A 39 0.33 -7.23 2.84
CA GLY A 39 -0.68 -6.28 2.40
C GLY A 39 -0.08 -5.17 1.56
N CYS A 40 0.99 -4.54 2.00
CA CYS A 40 1.80 -3.63 1.20
C CYS A 40 3.25 -3.64 1.66
N ILE A 41 4.17 -3.27 0.76
CA ILE A 41 5.54 -2.89 1.10
C ILE A 41 5.72 -1.41 0.80
N GLN A 42 6.33 -0.68 1.72
CA GLN A 42 6.56 0.75 1.55
C GLN A 42 7.58 1.00 0.43
N PHE A 43 7.31 1.99 -0.39
CA PHE A 43 8.22 2.44 -1.43
C PHE A 43 8.79 3.83 -1.06
N ASP A 44 10.09 3.88 -0.77
CA ASP A 44 10.82 5.12 -0.61
C ASP A 44 11.70 5.33 -1.85
N PRO A 45 11.67 6.50 -2.51
CA PRO A 45 12.52 6.78 -3.66
C PRO A 45 13.99 6.96 -3.31
N VAL A 46 14.34 7.13 -2.02
CA VAL A 46 15.73 7.25 -1.56
C VAL A 46 16.47 5.94 -1.82
N ASP A 47 17.60 6.03 -2.49
CA ASP A 47 18.41 4.91 -2.97
C ASP A 47 19.89 5.12 -2.55
N VAL A 48 20.20 4.90 -1.28
CA VAL A 48 21.57 5.00 -0.74
C VAL A 48 22.29 3.66 -0.86
N CYS A 49 21.63 2.58 -0.44
CA CYS A 49 22.17 1.22 -0.49
C CYS A 49 21.20 0.23 -1.18
N GLY A 50 20.23 0.76 -1.89
CA GLY A 50 19.10 0.06 -2.51
C GLY A 50 17.77 0.66 -2.05
N LYS A 51 16.74 0.54 -2.88
CA LYS A 51 15.38 1.00 -2.53
C LYS A 51 14.79 0.09 -1.47
N ASN A 52 14.08 0.65 -0.49
CA ASN A 52 13.54 -0.11 0.64
C ASN A 52 12.64 -1.28 0.21
N ALA A 53 11.84 -1.14 -0.86
CA ALA A 53 11.03 -2.23 -1.39
C ALA A 53 11.88 -3.39 -1.92
N GLU A 54 12.98 -3.07 -2.63
CA GLU A 54 13.93 -4.06 -3.16
C GLU A 54 14.66 -4.79 -2.03
N LEU A 55 15.14 -4.04 -1.02
CA LEU A 55 15.82 -4.59 0.17
C LEU A 55 14.88 -5.47 1.01
N THR A 56 13.62 -5.06 1.13
CA THR A 56 12.58 -5.85 1.80
C THR A 56 12.39 -7.21 1.12
N LEU A 57 12.29 -7.25 -0.20
CA LEU A 57 12.14 -8.51 -0.93
C LEU A 57 13.44 -9.32 -0.96
N GLN A 58 14.59 -8.66 -1.08
CA GLN A 58 15.90 -9.34 -1.08
C GLN A 58 16.14 -10.13 0.21
N SER A 59 15.72 -9.59 1.35
CA SER A 59 15.91 -10.24 2.65
C SER A 59 14.95 -11.42 2.92
N ARG A 60 13.89 -11.59 2.15
CA ARG A 60 12.79 -12.53 2.42
C ARG A 60 12.56 -13.55 1.32
N VAL A 61 12.98 -13.21 0.09
CA VAL A 61 12.66 -14.02 -1.09
C VAL A 61 13.92 -14.62 -1.66
N LYS A 62 14.03 -15.95 -1.60
CA LYS A 62 15.17 -16.69 -2.16
C LYS A 62 15.30 -16.41 -3.67
N GLY A 63 16.51 -15.99 -4.08
CA GLY A 63 16.81 -15.72 -5.48
C GLY A 63 16.12 -14.46 -6.04
N PHE A 64 15.67 -13.53 -5.17
CA PHE A 64 15.11 -12.26 -5.61
C PHE A 64 16.10 -11.48 -6.48
N ARG A 65 15.57 -10.86 -7.52
CA ARG A 65 16.28 -9.89 -8.37
C ARG A 65 15.35 -8.69 -8.61
N LYS A 66 15.90 -7.50 -8.64
CA LYS A 66 15.18 -6.24 -8.90
C LYS A 66 14.22 -6.32 -10.09
N LYS A 67 14.68 -6.96 -11.18
CA LYS A 67 13.88 -7.19 -12.38
C LYS A 67 12.55 -7.93 -12.12
N MET A 68 12.51 -8.79 -11.09
CA MET A 68 11.27 -9.50 -10.72
C MET A 68 10.21 -8.53 -10.19
N LEU A 69 10.61 -7.54 -9.37
CA LEU A 69 9.69 -6.52 -8.89
C LEU A 69 9.23 -5.59 -10.02
N GLU A 70 10.16 -5.18 -10.90
CA GLU A 70 9.83 -4.38 -12.07
C GLU A 70 8.85 -5.11 -13.00
N ASP A 71 9.05 -6.41 -13.24
CA ASP A 71 8.14 -7.21 -14.05
C ASP A 71 6.75 -7.30 -13.40
N LEU A 72 6.66 -7.57 -12.09
CA LEU A 72 5.39 -7.62 -11.36
C LEU A 72 4.62 -6.29 -11.43
N LEU A 73 5.34 -5.15 -11.36
CA LEU A 73 4.75 -3.82 -11.40
C LEU A 73 4.34 -3.38 -12.82
N TYR A 74 5.24 -3.54 -13.80
CA TYR A 74 5.14 -2.82 -15.07
C TYR A 74 4.89 -3.72 -16.29
N LYS A 75 5.12 -5.03 -16.17
CA LYS A 75 4.87 -6.00 -17.23
C LYS A 75 3.67 -6.88 -16.95
N ASP A 76 3.72 -7.61 -15.83
CA ASP A 76 2.66 -8.55 -15.43
C ASP A 76 1.45 -7.83 -14.81
N ARG A 77 1.66 -6.61 -14.30
CA ARG A 77 0.63 -5.78 -13.66
C ARG A 77 -0.09 -6.49 -12.51
N LEU A 78 0.61 -7.35 -11.78
CA LEU A 78 0.09 -8.02 -10.59
C LEU A 78 0.23 -7.17 -9.34
N LEU A 79 1.21 -6.26 -9.34
CA LEU A 79 1.41 -5.27 -8.29
C LEU A 79 1.15 -3.86 -8.84
N VAL A 80 0.78 -2.97 -7.95
CA VAL A 80 0.59 -1.55 -8.24
C VAL A 80 1.42 -0.71 -7.27
N ASP A 81 2.01 0.36 -7.81
CA ASP A 81 2.68 1.41 -7.07
C ASP A 81 1.64 2.50 -6.82
N TYR A 82 1.06 2.54 -5.62
CA TYR A 82 -0.05 3.42 -5.30
C TYR A 82 -0.11 3.66 -3.77
N PRO A 83 -0.69 4.77 -3.30
CA PRO A 83 -0.76 5.08 -1.87
C PRO A 83 -1.46 4.01 -1.02
N ASP A 84 -0.89 3.70 0.16
CA ASP A 84 -1.50 3.00 1.27
C ASP A 84 -0.77 3.37 2.58
N LYS A 85 0.38 2.77 2.88
CA LYS A 85 1.29 3.19 3.95
C LYS A 85 2.28 4.17 3.35
N GLU A 86 1.87 5.43 3.18
CA GLU A 86 2.53 6.40 2.30
C GLU A 86 2.63 5.83 0.86
N LEU A 87 3.70 6.13 0.10
CA LEU A 87 3.94 5.43 -1.16
C LEU A 87 4.19 3.96 -0.89
N SER A 88 3.47 3.12 -1.58
CA SER A 88 3.47 1.68 -1.32
C SER A 88 3.34 0.87 -2.60
N ILE A 89 3.72 -0.39 -2.50
CA ILE A 89 3.50 -1.40 -3.54
C ILE A 89 2.61 -2.47 -2.94
N TRP A 90 1.51 -2.79 -3.62
CA TRP A 90 0.54 -3.79 -3.17
C TRP A 90 -0.12 -4.52 -4.34
N SER A 91 -0.87 -5.58 -4.05
CA SER A 91 -1.54 -6.40 -5.06
C SER A 91 -2.66 -5.64 -5.76
N ARG A 92 -2.71 -5.65 -7.10
CA ARG A 92 -3.83 -5.07 -7.85
C ARG A 92 -5.19 -5.62 -7.46
N GLU A 93 -5.25 -6.82 -6.88
CA GLU A 93 -6.49 -7.44 -6.38
C GLU A 93 -7.15 -6.61 -5.28
N ASP A 94 -6.36 -5.81 -4.55
CA ASP A 94 -6.85 -4.89 -3.52
C ASP A 94 -7.41 -3.58 -4.10
N TRP A 95 -7.35 -3.37 -5.42
CA TRP A 95 -7.80 -2.13 -6.07
C TRP A 95 -9.22 -1.70 -5.71
N PRO A 96 -10.22 -2.60 -5.66
CA PRO A 96 -11.59 -2.22 -5.32
C PRO A 96 -11.74 -1.63 -3.91
N PHE A 97 -10.95 -2.10 -2.95
CA PHE A 97 -10.99 -1.61 -1.57
C PHE A 97 -10.60 -0.14 -1.42
N PHE A 98 -9.82 0.39 -2.35
CA PHE A 98 -9.42 1.80 -2.36
C PHE A 98 -10.40 2.72 -3.12
N ALA A 99 -11.59 2.25 -3.48
CA ALA A 99 -12.58 3.05 -4.21
C ALA A 99 -12.94 4.35 -3.46
N GLY A 100 -13.27 4.26 -2.17
CA GLY A 100 -13.56 5.44 -1.35
C GLY A 100 -12.38 6.39 -1.20
N TYR A 101 -11.14 5.89 -1.20
CA TYR A 101 -9.95 6.74 -1.22
C TYR A 101 -9.85 7.54 -2.53
N ARG A 102 -10.07 6.89 -3.67
CA ARG A 102 -10.06 7.55 -4.99
C ARG A 102 -11.17 8.57 -5.15
N GLU A 103 -12.36 8.27 -4.61
CA GLU A 103 -13.49 9.19 -4.61
C GLU A 103 -13.18 10.47 -3.83
N ARG A 104 -12.67 10.35 -2.60
CA ARG A 104 -12.22 11.51 -1.82
C ARG A 104 -11.10 12.29 -2.50
N SER A 105 -10.21 11.62 -3.24
CA SER A 105 -9.17 12.29 -4.00
C SER A 105 -9.77 13.16 -5.13
N ARG A 106 -10.75 12.65 -5.87
CA ARG A 106 -11.47 13.42 -6.90
C ARG A 106 -12.17 14.64 -6.30
N GLU A 107 -12.91 14.45 -5.20
CA GLU A 107 -13.55 15.56 -4.48
C GLU A 107 -12.54 16.61 -4.02
N HIS A 108 -11.36 16.17 -3.60
CA HIS A 108 -10.26 17.08 -3.24
C HIS A 108 -9.78 17.86 -4.46
N GLY A 109 -9.54 17.21 -5.60
CA GLY A 109 -9.12 17.82 -6.86
C GLY A 109 -10.08 18.90 -7.35
N LEU A 110 -11.39 18.66 -7.24
CA LEU A 110 -12.43 19.61 -7.62
C LEU A 110 -12.41 20.94 -6.85
N ARG A 111 -11.69 21.01 -5.72
CA ARG A 111 -11.53 22.26 -4.95
C ARG A 111 -10.50 23.23 -5.57
N PHE A 112 -9.74 22.77 -6.55
CA PHE A 112 -8.71 23.58 -7.21
C PHE A 112 -9.18 24.01 -8.60
N PRO A 113 -9.46 25.32 -8.78
CA PRO A 113 -9.87 25.84 -10.08
C PRO A 113 -8.83 25.51 -11.17
N GLY A 114 -9.31 25.06 -12.32
CA GLY A 114 -8.49 24.71 -13.49
C GLY A 114 -8.00 23.24 -13.49
N ILE A 115 -8.12 22.49 -12.40
CA ILE A 115 -7.75 21.08 -12.40
C ILE A 115 -8.64 20.26 -13.33
N PRO A 116 -9.98 20.37 -13.33
CA PRO A 116 -10.84 19.56 -14.19
C PRO A 116 -10.55 19.74 -15.70
N GLU A 117 -10.30 20.98 -16.13
CA GLU A 117 -9.98 21.29 -17.52
C GLU A 117 -8.61 20.71 -17.93
N LEU A 118 -7.64 20.74 -17.01
CA LEU A 118 -6.32 20.14 -17.23
C LEU A 118 -6.38 18.64 -17.25
N GLU A 119 -7.25 18.01 -16.44
CA GLU A 119 -7.48 16.55 -16.44
C GLU A 119 -8.01 16.08 -17.79
N GLU A 120 -9.00 16.75 -18.36
CA GLU A 120 -9.55 16.41 -19.68
C GLU A 120 -8.47 16.53 -20.77
N GLN A 121 -7.67 17.60 -20.75
CA GLN A 121 -6.55 17.79 -21.67
C GLN A 121 -5.50 16.68 -21.53
N ALA A 122 -5.09 16.36 -20.30
CA ALA A 122 -4.09 15.34 -20.03
C ALA A 122 -4.57 13.95 -20.48
N VAL A 123 -5.80 13.56 -20.14
CA VAL A 123 -6.40 12.26 -20.52
C VAL A 123 -6.48 12.14 -22.04
N THR A 124 -6.94 13.19 -22.73
CA THR A 124 -7.03 13.23 -24.19
C THR A 124 -5.67 13.07 -24.84
N TYR A 125 -4.66 13.78 -24.33
CA TYR A 125 -3.29 13.68 -24.83
C TYR A 125 -2.70 12.29 -24.61
N ILE A 126 -2.82 11.73 -23.40
CA ILE A 126 -2.29 10.40 -23.05
C ILE A 126 -2.98 9.30 -23.87
N ARG A 127 -4.29 9.42 -24.11
CA ARG A 127 -5.03 8.46 -24.93
C ARG A 127 -4.47 8.39 -26.36
N LYS A 128 -4.07 9.53 -26.92
CA LYS A 128 -3.55 9.64 -28.29
C LYS A 128 -2.06 9.31 -28.38
N HIS A 129 -1.25 9.70 -27.42
CA HIS A 129 0.21 9.68 -27.52
C HIS A 129 0.90 8.62 -26.63
N GLY A 130 0.16 8.02 -25.70
CA GLY A 130 0.69 7.02 -24.75
C GLY A 130 1.33 7.64 -23.52
N PRO A 131 2.24 6.92 -22.86
CA PRO A 131 2.76 7.30 -21.54
C PRO A 131 3.49 8.64 -21.55
N VAL A 132 3.23 9.47 -20.54
CA VAL A 132 3.84 10.80 -20.35
C VAL A 132 4.43 10.96 -18.95
N SER A 133 5.38 11.87 -18.82
CA SER A 133 5.87 12.40 -17.54
C SER A 133 5.49 13.88 -17.41
N GLY A 134 5.75 14.46 -16.23
CA GLY A 134 5.53 15.89 -16.00
C GLY A 134 6.33 16.80 -16.94
N ASP A 135 7.43 16.28 -17.54
CA ASP A 135 8.26 17.05 -18.47
C ASP A 135 7.83 16.85 -19.94
N THR A 136 7.07 15.80 -20.23
CA THR A 136 6.69 15.45 -21.62
C THR A 136 5.23 15.73 -21.93
N LEU A 137 4.39 15.96 -20.91
CA LEU A 137 3.01 16.39 -21.10
C LEU A 137 3.00 17.88 -21.51
N PRO A 138 2.46 18.27 -22.69
CA PRO A 138 2.50 19.65 -23.18
C PRO A 138 1.43 20.55 -22.52
N ILE A 139 1.48 20.62 -21.19
CA ILE A 139 0.69 21.52 -20.36
C ILE A 139 1.66 22.46 -19.67
N GLU A 140 1.60 23.73 -20.05
CA GLU A 140 2.49 24.76 -19.55
C GLU A 140 1.87 25.51 -18.33
N GLY A 141 2.70 26.29 -17.67
CA GLY A 141 2.28 27.15 -16.57
C GLY A 141 2.34 26.49 -15.21
N LYS A 142 1.81 27.20 -14.23
CA LYS A 142 1.75 26.79 -12.82
C LYS A 142 0.32 26.94 -12.31
N ILE A 143 -0.06 26.05 -11.40
CA ILE A 143 -1.36 26.07 -10.76
C ILE A 143 -1.19 25.95 -9.26
N PHE A 144 -2.08 26.58 -8.49
CA PHE A 144 -2.17 26.35 -7.05
C PHE A 144 -2.91 25.01 -6.85
N TRP A 145 -2.16 24.00 -6.47
CA TRP A 145 -2.65 22.66 -6.19
C TRP A 145 -1.70 21.96 -5.23
N HIS A 146 -2.23 21.18 -4.35
CA HIS A 146 -1.46 20.27 -3.50
C HIS A 146 -2.14 18.91 -3.44
N SER A 147 -1.34 17.85 -3.33
CA SER A 147 -1.83 16.50 -3.16
C SER A 147 -2.67 16.37 -1.89
N SER A 148 -3.68 15.51 -1.93
CA SER A 148 -4.40 15.06 -0.73
C SER A 148 -3.50 14.30 0.25
N MET A 149 -2.31 13.89 -0.19
CA MET A 149 -1.30 13.25 0.63
C MET A 149 -0.26 14.23 1.15
N HIS A 150 0.00 14.19 2.44
CA HIS A 150 0.75 15.20 3.19
C HIS A 150 2.28 15.23 3.02
N TRP A 151 2.86 14.57 2.06
CA TRP A 151 4.32 14.47 1.98
C TRP A 151 5.05 15.52 1.14
N SER A 152 4.36 16.38 0.42
CA SER A 152 5.00 17.50 -0.28
C SER A 152 4.89 18.75 0.57
N GLY A 153 6.00 19.21 1.15
CA GLY A 153 6.05 20.34 2.09
C GLY A 153 5.74 21.73 1.51
N HIS A 154 5.15 21.82 0.31
CA HIS A 154 4.83 23.08 -0.36
C HIS A 154 3.31 23.31 -0.44
N TRP A 155 2.70 23.64 0.71
CA TRP A 155 1.26 23.88 0.83
C TRP A 155 0.80 25.25 0.34
N HIS A 156 1.75 26.16 0.07
CA HIS A 156 1.46 27.56 -0.21
C HIS A 156 1.96 28.04 -1.58
N ASP A 157 2.67 27.20 -2.34
CA ASP A 157 3.26 27.58 -3.61
C ASP A 157 2.54 26.92 -4.81
N SER A 158 2.63 27.61 -5.96
CA SER A 158 2.18 27.05 -7.22
C SER A 158 3.14 25.96 -7.73
N SER A 159 2.57 24.86 -8.25
CA SER A 159 3.31 23.76 -8.86
C SER A 159 3.18 23.76 -10.39
N PRO A 160 4.12 23.16 -11.15
CA PRO A 160 3.93 22.97 -12.59
C PRO A 160 2.60 22.26 -12.88
N ALA A 161 1.79 22.84 -13.77
CA ALA A 161 0.44 22.36 -14.07
C ALA A 161 0.44 20.89 -14.56
N ALA A 162 1.36 20.56 -15.46
CA ALA A 162 1.53 19.18 -15.95
C ALA A 162 1.76 18.16 -14.82
N ARG A 163 2.62 18.52 -13.85
CA ARG A 163 2.89 17.63 -12.70
C ARG A 163 1.66 17.50 -11.80
N SER A 164 1.01 18.62 -11.49
CA SER A 164 -0.15 18.65 -10.61
C SER A 164 -1.30 17.80 -11.13
N VAL A 165 -1.64 17.96 -12.41
CA VAL A 165 -2.72 17.18 -13.03
C VAL A 165 -2.39 15.69 -13.13
N LEU A 166 -1.13 15.32 -13.43
CA LEU A 166 -0.74 13.91 -13.48
C LEU A 166 -0.79 13.26 -12.09
N GLU A 167 -0.38 13.97 -11.05
CA GLU A 167 -0.46 13.46 -9.68
C GLU A 167 -1.92 13.38 -9.18
N GLN A 168 -2.79 14.32 -9.57
CA GLN A 168 -4.23 14.26 -9.25
C GLN A 168 -4.86 13.05 -9.93
N LEU A 169 -4.75 12.92 -11.25
CA LEU A 169 -5.30 11.79 -12.01
C LEU A 169 -4.75 10.43 -11.52
N TYR A 170 -3.50 10.39 -11.07
CA TYR A 170 -2.91 9.19 -10.47
C TYR A 170 -3.56 8.85 -9.12
N THR A 171 -3.78 9.81 -8.23
CA THR A 171 -4.45 9.59 -6.95
C THR A 171 -5.94 9.28 -7.10
N ASP A 172 -6.56 9.74 -8.19
CA ASP A 172 -7.94 9.40 -8.57
C ASP A 172 -8.07 8.01 -9.20
N GLY A 173 -6.93 7.38 -9.51
CA GLY A 173 -6.88 6.07 -10.14
C GLY A 173 -7.23 6.06 -11.63
N VAL A 174 -7.31 7.22 -12.27
CA VAL A 174 -7.45 7.35 -13.73
C VAL A 174 -6.16 6.96 -14.43
N LEU A 175 -5.02 7.33 -13.83
CA LEU A 175 -3.69 6.96 -14.31
C LEU A 175 -3.02 5.96 -13.38
N LEU A 176 -2.15 5.14 -13.97
CA LEU A 176 -1.18 4.30 -13.27
C LEU A 176 0.24 4.71 -13.67
N ILE A 177 1.22 4.37 -12.84
CA ILE A 177 2.61 4.47 -13.25
C ILE A 177 2.88 3.38 -14.29
N HIS A 178 3.18 3.81 -15.53
CA HIS A 178 3.53 2.91 -16.63
C HIS A 178 4.92 2.31 -16.41
N HIS A 179 5.89 3.15 -16.11
CA HIS A 179 7.27 2.78 -15.77
C HIS A 179 7.97 3.96 -15.08
N LYS A 180 9.17 3.70 -14.57
CA LYS A 180 10.05 4.74 -14.02
C LYS A 180 11.40 4.71 -14.73
N THR A 181 11.98 5.90 -14.96
CA THR A 181 13.36 6.08 -15.38
C THR A 181 14.09 6.87 -14.29
N GLY A 182 14.87 6.19 -13.46
CA GLY A 182 15.37 6.76 -12.22
C GLY A 182 14.22 7.09 -11.26
N SER A 183 14.12 8.35 -10.84
CA SER A 183 13.00 8.87 -10.04
C SER A 183 11.82 9.39 -10.86
N ARG A 184 11.98 9.55 -12.17
CA ARG A 184 10.94 10.09 -13.06
C ARG A 184 9.87 9.05 -13.31
N LYS A 185 8.62 9.41 -13.00
CA LYS A 185 7.43 8.61 -13.26
C LYS A 185 6.86 8.91 -14.64
N TYR A 186 6.49 7.87 -15.37
CA TYR A 186 5.70 7.94 -16.60
C TYR A 186 4.33 7.36 -16.33
N TYR A 187 3.29 8.09 -16.66
CA TYR A 187 1.90 7.76 -16.39
C TYR A 187 1.17 7.37 -17.65
N ASP A 188 0.27 6.40 -17.57
CA ASP A 188 -0.67 6.07 -18.63
C ASP A 188 -2.03 5.68 -18.04
N LEU A 189 -3.05 5.59 -18.89
CA LEU A 189 -4.42 5.31 -18.50
C LEU A 189 -4.55 3.92 -17.85
N ALA A 190 -5.19 3.86 -16.68
CA ALA A 190 -5.41 2.60 -15.94
C ALA A 190 -6.20 1.58 -16.77
N GLU A 191 -7.15 2.05 -17.58
CA GLU A 191 -8.01 1.24 -18.47
C GLU A 191 -7.25 0.41 -19.50
N LYS A 192 -6.00 0.77 -19.80
CA LYS A 192 -5.14 0.01 -20.71
C LYS A 192 -4.47 -1.22 -20.07
N TYR A 193 -4.38 -1.23 -18.75
CA TYR A 193 -3.56 -2.21 -18.00
C TYR A 193 -4.34 -3.04 -17.00
N PHE A 194 -5.45 -2.52 -16.50
CA PHE A 194 -6.31 -3.25 -15.60
C PHE A 194 -7.53 -3.80 -16.33
N PRO A 195 -7.94 -5.03 -16.02
CA PRO A 195 -9.20 -5.60 -16.55
C PRO A 195 -10.38 -4.68 -16.23
N ALA A 196 -11.31 -4.55 -17.17
CA ALA A 196 -12.50 -3.72 -16.99
C ALA A 196 -13.33 -4.16 -15.75
N GLU A 197 -13.39 -5.46 -15.50
CA GLU A 197 -14.06 -6.04 -14.34
C GLU A 197 -13.44 -5.59 -13.01
N LEU A 198 -12.09 -5.43 -12.98
CA LEU A 198 -11.39 -4.94 -11.79
C LEU A 198 -11.67 -3.45 -11.55
N LEU A 199 -11.69 -2.65 -12.63
CA LEU A 199 -11.96 -1.21 -12.55
C LEU A 199 -13.41 -0.93 -12.17
N ALA A 200 -14.34 -1.77 -12.61
CA ALA A 200 -15.77 -1.68 -12.32
C ALA A 200 -16.20 -2.43 -11.05
N ALA A 201 -15.27 -3.14 -10.38
CA ALA A 201 -15.60 -3.91 -9.20
C ALA A 201 -16.17 -3.01 -8.09
N PRO A 202 -17.26 -3.42 -7.43
CA PRO A 202 -17.83 -2.67 -6.35
C PRO A 202 -16.85 -2.56 -5.18
N ASN A 203 -16.94 -1.47 -4.42
CA ASN A 203 -16.16 -1.32 -3.19
C ASN A 203 -16.58 -2.40 -2.18
N PRO A 204 -15.66 -3.29 -1.74
CA PRO A 204 -15.99 -4.30 -0.73
C PRO A 204 -16.21 -3.71 0.67
N CYS A 205 -15.78 -2.47 0.90
CA CYS A 205 -15.96 -1.75 2.15
C CYS A 205 -17.12 -0.78 2.02
N PRO A 206 -18.28 -1.06 2.62
CA PRO A 206 -19.46 -0.20 2.50
C PRO A 206 -19.29 1.18 3.13
N ASP A 207 -18.38 1.31 4.10
CA ASP A 207 -18.13 2.53 4.86
C ASP A 207 -16.66 2.62 5.33
N GLU A 208 -16.33 3.73 5.98
CA GLU A 208 -14.99 4.01 6.51
C GLU A 208 -14.58 3.06 7.66
N GLU A 209 -15.54 2.53 8.43
CA GLU A 209 -15.24 1.55 9.49
C GLU A 209 -14.76 0.24 8.87
N ALA A 210 -15.48 -0.28 7.89
CA ALA A 210 -15.12 -1.50 7.17
C ALA A 210 -13.77 -1.34 6.46
N PHE A 211 -13.50 -0.17 5.86
CA PHE A 211 -12.21 0.13 5.25
C PHE A 211 -11.08 0.19 6.29
N THR A 212 -11.34 0.80 7.44
CA THR A 212 -10.39 0.85 8.55
C THR A 212 -10.09 -0.53 9.09
N ASP A 213 -11.11 -1.36 9.31
CA ASP A 213 -10.99 -2.74 9.79
C ASP A 213 -10.16 -3.60 8.80
N TRP A 214 -10.46 -3.50 7.51
CA TRP A 214 -9.71 -4.20 6.47
C TRP A 214 -8.23 -3.77 6.43
N ARG A 215 -7.95 -2.47 6.51
CA ARG A 215 -6.57 -1.97 6.55
C ARG A 215 -5.86 -2.41 7.83
N LEU A 216 -6.53 -2.32 8.98
CA LEU A 216 -5.97 -2.74 10.26
C LEU A 216 -5.61 -4.24 10.25
N LEU A 217 -6.49 -5.08 9.72
CA LEU A 217 -6.23 -6.51 9.58
C LEU A 217 -4.97 -6.76 8.74
N ARG A 218 -4.79 -6.04 7.63
CA ARG A 218 -3.57 -6.11 6.81
C ARG A 218 -2.32 -5.67 7.58
N ARG A 219 -2.40 -4.61 8.41
CA ARG A 219 -1.28 -4.15 9.24
C ARG A 219 -0.89 -5.18 10.30
N ILE A 220 -1.87 -5.83 10.94
CA ILE A 220 -1.64 -6.92 11.89
C ILE A 220 -0.93 -8.08 11.17
N GLY A 221 -1.43 -8.49 10.00
CA GLY A 221 -0.83 -9.53 9.18
C GLY A 221 0.60 -9.23 8.72
N ALA A 222 0.90 -7.99 8.38
CA ALA A 222 2.24 -7.56 7.98
C ALA A 222 3.27 -7.64 9.11
N VAL A 223 2.88 -7.23 10.32
CA VAL A 223 3.77 -7.24 11.50
C VAL A 223 3.86 -8.63 12.12
N GLY A 224 2.75 -9.36 12.12
CA GLY A 224 2.61 -10.68 12.76
C GLY A 224 1.99 -10.56 14.14
N LEU A 225 2.61 -9.82 15.06
CA LEU A 225 2.07 -9.50 16.39
C LEU A 225 2.04 -7.98 16.55
N LEU A 226 0.88 -7.40 16.61
CA LEU A 226 0.68 -5.94 16.69
C LEU A 226 -0.17 -5.59 17.92
N TRP A 227 0.20 -4.54 18.64
CA TRP A 227 -0.54 -4.03 19.79
C TRP A 227 -1.52 -2.92 19.41
N ASN A 228 -2.57 -2.76 20.23
CA ASN A 228 -3.50 -1.64 20.09
C ASN A 228 -2.94 -0.35 20.74
N ARG A 229 -1.82 0.15 20.19
CA ARG A 229 -1.18 1.41 20.61
C ARG A 229 -0.59 2.11 19.41
N ASN A 230 -0.35 3.41 19.53
CA ASN A 230 0.26 4.17 18.45
C ASN A 230 1.56 3.53 17.96
N SER A 231 1.70 3.39 16.65
CA SER A 231 2.81 2.68 16.00
C SER A 231 2.96 3.17 14.56
N THR A 232 4.18 3.11 14.05
CA THR A 232 4.47 3.32 12.62
C THR A 232 3.78 2.29 11.71
N ALA A 233 3.27 1.17 12.26
CA ALA A 233 2.45 0.23 11.50
C ALA A 233 1.17 0.87 10.97
N PHE A 234 0.63 1.89 11.64
CA PHE A 234 -0.59 2.61 11.25
C PHE A 234 -0.36 3.82 10.36
N LEU A 235 0.85 4.03 9.89
CA LEU A 235 1.17 5.13 8.97
C LEU A 235 0.22 5.10 7.76
N GLY A 236 -0.29 6.27 7.36
CA GLY A 236 -1.30 6.42 6.31
C GLY A 236 -2.74 6.08 6.73
N MET A 237 -2.97 5.71 8.00
CA MET A 237 -4.31 5.49 8.58
C MET A 237 -4.66 6.66 9.52
N ALA A 238 -5.58 7.52 9.07
CA ALA A 238 -6.11 8.58 9.93
C ALA A 238 -7.17 7.98 10.85
N MET A 239 -6.81 7.72 12.12
CA MET A 239 -7.75 7.20 13.14
C MET A 239 -7.37 7.70 14.53
N THR A 240 -8.37 8.01 15.33
CA THR A 240 -8.17 8.32 16.75
C THR A 240 -7.85 7.05 17.56
N PRO A 241 -7.33 7.16 18.79
CA PRO A 241 -7.16 6.00 19.67
C PRO A 241 -8.45 5.21 19.90
N GLU A 242 -9.59 5.90 20.01
CA GLU A 242 -10.92 5.32 20.21
C GLU A 242 -11.37 4.52 18.98
N GLN A 243 -11.23 5.10 17.79
CA GLN A 243 -11.52 4.43 16.51
C GLN A 243 -10.65 3.19 16.33
N ARG A 244 -9.35 3.28 16.69
CA ARG A 244 -8.45 2.13 16.65
C ARG A 244 -8.90 1.03 17.59
N SER A 245 -9.20 1.37 18.84
CA SER A 245 -9.69 0.38 19.84
C SER A 245 -10.97 -0.28 19.37
N ALA A 246 -11.94 0.48 18.88
CA ALA A 246 -13.18 -0.06 18.33
C ALA A 246 -12.94 -1.03 17.16
N ALA A 247 -11.97 -0.72 16.29
CA ALA A 247 -11.60 -1.61 15.17
C ALA A 247 -10.96 -2.93 15.66
N PHE A 248 -10.05 -2.87 16.66
CA PHE A 248 -9.52 -4.09 17.29
C PHE A 248 -10.62 -4.94 17.92
N ASP A 249 -11.56 -4.32 18.65
CA ASP A 249 -12.68 -5.00 19.30
C ASP A 249 -13.60 -5.69 18.27
N ARG A 250 -13.92 -5.03 17.15
CA ARG A 250 -14.71 -5.62 16.05
C ARG A 250 -14.01 -6.82 15.43
N LEU A 251 -12.71 -6.68 15.12
CA LEU A 251 -11.91 -7.74 14.50
C LEU A 251 -11.69 -8.95 15.44
N GLU A 252 -11.57 -8.72 16.74
CA GLU A 252 -11.49 -9.80 17.72
C GLU A 252 -12.85 -10.50 17.87
N LYS A 253 -13.93 -9.72 17.99
CA LYS A 253 -15.29 -10.24 18.13
C LYS A 253 -15.74 -11.09 16.93
N ASN A 254 -15.36 -10.70 15.72
CA ASN A 254 -15.68 -11.47 14.51
C ASN A 254 -14.69 -12.61 14.22
N GLY A 255 -13.69 -12.81 15.08
CA GLY A 255 -12.73 -13.90 14.97
C GLY A 255 -11.62 -13.68 13.93
N SER A 256 -11.50 -12.48 13.35
CA SER A 256 -10.45 -12.16 12.37
C SER A 256 -9.06 -12.06 13.00
N ILE A 257 -8.98 -11.62 14.24
CA ILE A 257 -7.75 -11.54 15.02
C ILE A 257 -7.90 -12.24 16.37
N THR A 258 -6.77 -12.67 16.93
CA THR A 258 -6.69 -13.33 18.22
C THR A 258 -5.69 -12.59 19.10
N ALA A 259 -6.11 -12.34 20.36
CA ALA A 259 -5.25 -11.74 21.37
C ALA A 259 -4.31 -12.78 21.99
N VAL A 260 -3.06 -12.41 22.13
CA VAL A 260 -1.99 -13.22 22.76
C VAL A 260 -1.27 -12.38 23.79
N GLN A 261 -1.04 -12.94 24.98
CA GLN A 261 -0.24 -12.33 26.03
C GLN A 261 1.23 -12.74 25.85
N VAL A 262 2.12 -11.76 25.78
CA VAL A 262 3.56 -12.01 25.79
C VAL A 262 4.12 -11.74 27.18
N GLU A 263 4.90 -12.68 27.73
CA GLU A 263 5.49 -12.54 29.05
C GLU A 263 6.32 -11.26 29.17
N GLY A 264 6.08 -10.52 30.26
CA GLY A 264 6.76 -9.26 30.53
C GLY A 264 6.31 -8.08 29.66
N ILE A 265 5.27 -8.24 28.83
CA ILE A 265 4.60 -7.16 28.10
C ILE A 265 3.23 -6.94 28.76
N ARG A 266 2.97 -5.70 29.15
CA ARG A 266 1.74 -5.36 29.92
C ARG A 266 0.45 -5.49 29.12
N PHE A 267 0.50 -5.39 27.82
CA PHE A 267 -0.67 -5.33 26.92
C PHE A 267 -0.71 -6.55 26.00
N PRO A 268 -1.89 -7.03 25.62
CA PRO A 268 -1.99 -8.07 24.62
C PRO A 268 -1.47 -7.58 23.27
N LEU A 269 -0.93 -8.52 22.50
CA LEU A 269 -0.65 -8.35 21.08
C LEU A 269 -1.66 -9.20 20.31
N TYR A 270 -1.91 -8.78 19.07
CA TYR A 270 -2.90 -9.42 18.22
C TYR A 270 -2.22 -9.95 16.96
N LEU A 271 -2.62 -11.16 16.56
CA LEU A 271 -2.28 -11.75 15.26
C LEU A 271 -3.55 -12.02 14.46
N GLN A 272 -3.42 -12.18 13.16
CA GLN A 272 -4.53 -12.69 12.35
C GLN A 272 -4.83 -14.14 12.79
N SER A 273 -6.11 -14.47 13.02
CA SER A 273 -6.48 -15.81 13.53
C SER A 273 -6.05 -16.94 12.58
N GLY A 274 -5.95 -16.66 11.27
CA GLY A 274 -5.39 -17.59 10.28
C GLY A 274 -3.90 -17.90 10.46
N ASP A 275 -3.18 -17.15 11.29
CA ASP A 275 -1.76 -17.40 11.60
C ASP A 275 -1.55 -18.26 12.87
N LEU A 276 -2.62 -18.64 13.57
CA LEU A 276 -2.53 -19.50 14.76
C LEU A 276 -1.77 -20.81 14.50
N PRO A 277 -1.98 -21.54 13.39
CA PRO A 277 -1.20 -22.75 13.13
C PRO A 277 0.31 -22.50 13.04
N LEU A 278 0.73 -21.34 12.52
CA LEU A 278 2.14 -20.95 12.49
C LEU A 278 2.67 -20.66 13.89
N LEU A 279 1.88 -19.99 14.74
CA LEU A 279 2.25 -19.78 16.13
C LEU A 279 2.34 -21.11 16.89
N GLU A 280 1.38 -22.00 16.72
CA GLU A 280 1.37 -23.34 17.33
C GLU A 280 2.62 -24.15 16.94
N SER A 281 3.08 -24.06 15.70
CA SER A 281 4.32 -24.71 15.28
C SER A 281 5.56 -24.20 16.02
N VAL A 282 5.57 -22.91 16.40
CA VAL A 282 6.64 -22.32 17.24
C VAL A 282 6.56 -22.81 18.69
N LEU A 283 5.36 -23.10 19.18
CA LEU A 283 5.15 -23.57 20.56
C LEU A 283 5.48 -25.05 20.73
N SER A 284 5.40 -25.80 19.64
CA SER A 284 5.65 -27.25 19.63
C SER A 284 7.13 -27.62 19.52
N GLY A 285 8.00 -26.65 19.25
CA GLY A 285 9.44 -26.83 19.23
C GLY A 285 10.08 -26.87 17.92
#